data_3ae1f4c56aa8dec12ce5afa190c8514d
#
_entry.id   3ae1f4c56aa8dec12ce5afa190c8514d
#
_cell.length_a   1.000
_cell.length_b   1.000
_cell.length_c   1.000
_cell.angle_alpha   90.00
_cell.angle_beta   90.00
_cell.angle_gamma   90.00
#
_symmetry.space_group_name_H-M   'P 1'
#
loop_
_entity.id
_entity.type
_entity.pdbx_description
1 polymer ?
#
loop_
_entity_poly.entity_id
_entity_poly.type
_entity_poly.pdbx_seq_one_letter_code
_entity_poly.pdbx_strand_id
1 'polypeptide(L)'
;MYKDVAEFTGSCEKCQIYSRVQHRDELPLTFSLTINFKWMVGIVAMPTGIGQKKYLVLTREDLTNQIEGRALRRKTSSILCQFLLEELFYRYGSVGQVLSDQGELNSDEAKELFVKHGVRLKLITTYNPEANGKIE
;
A
#
# COMPACT_ATOMS: atom_id res chain seq x y z
N MET A 1 -8.11 18.32 42.15
CA MET A 1 -8.16 16.88 41.74
C MET A 1 -8.00 16.68 40.25
N TYR A 2 -8.88 17.16 39.35
CA TYR A 2 -8.70 16.95 37.89
C TYR A 2 -7.47 17.67 37.33
N LYS A 3 -7.20 18.93 37.75
CA LYS A 3 -6.02 19.70 37.33
C LYS A 3 -4.72 19.05 37.79
N ASP A 4 -4.69 18.57 39.02
CA ASP A 4 -3.50 17.94 39.60
C ASP A 4 -3.16 16.62 38.89
N VAL A 5 -4.19 15.85 38.53
CA VAL A 5 -4.04 14.58 37.75
C VAL A 5 -3.55 14.91 36.33
N ALA A 6 -4.09 15.93 35.68
CA ALA A 6 -3.68 16.34 34.34
C ALA A 6 -2.23 16.83 34.30
N GLU A 7 -1.83 17.61 35.32
CA GLU A 7 -0.46 18.09 35.47
C GLU A 7 0.53 16.95 35.74
N PHE A 8 0.15 16.01 36.62
CA PHE A 8 0.97 14.84 36.91
C PHE A 8 1.12 13.94 35.67
N THR A 9 0.02 13.63 34.94
CA THR A 9 0.09 12.82 33.75
C THR A 9 0.85 13.50 32.62
N GLY A 10 0.77 14.82 32.49
CA GLY A 10 1.51 15.62 31.52
C GLY A 10 3.02 15.63 31.74
N SER A 11 3.48 15.48 33.01
CA SER A 11 4.90 15.44 33.37
C SER A 11 5.46 14.03 33.56
N CYS A 12 4.63 13.01 33.61
CA CYS A 12 5.04 11.63 33.85
C CYS A 12 5.55 10.96 32.54
N GLU A 13 6.84 10.62 32.51
CA GLU A 13 7.49 9.97 31.37
C GLU A 13 6.77 8.69 30.91
N LYS A 14 6.35 7.83 31.85
CA LYS A 14 5.60 6.61 31.53
C LYS A 14 4.23 6.90 30.90
N CYS A 15 3.52 7.92 31.43
CA CYS A 15 2.23 8.31 30.86
C CYS A 15 2.40 8.89 29.45
N GLN A 16 3.51 9.60 29.18
CA GLN A 16 3.79 10.15 27.86
C GLN A 16 4.13 9.04 26.85
N ILE A 17 4.90 8.02 27.24
CA ILE A 17 5.26 6.89 26.37
C ILE A 17 4.04 6.02 26.06
N TYR A 18 3.17 5.78 27.05
CA TYR A 18 1.99 4.91 26.90
C TYR A 18 0.70 5.66 26.56
N SER A 19 0.71 6.99 26.56
CA SER A 19 -0.45 7.75 26.13
C SER A 19 -0.70 7.49 24.65
N ARG A 20 -1.93 7.11 24.31
CA ARG A 20 -2.38 7.11 22.92
C ARG A 20 -2.53 8.55 22.45
N VAL A 21 -1.41 9.20 22.17
CA VAL A 21 -1.42 10.46 21.45
C VAL A 21 -1.89 10.13 20.05
N GLN A 22 -3.15 10.40 19.79
CA GLN A 22 -3.64 10.47 18.41
C GLN A 22 -3.03 11.74 17.81
N HIS A 23 -1.81 11.64 17.28
CA HIS A 23 -1.33 12.62 16.32
C HIS A 23 -2.27 12.50 15.12
N ARG A 24 -3.23 13.38 15.07
CA ARG A 24 -3.94 13.69 13.83
C ARG A 24 -3.00 14.59 13.02
N ASP A 25 -1.97 13.98 12.46
CA ASP A 25 -1.27 14.61 11.37
C ASP A 25 -2.30 14.73 10.25
N GLU A 26 -2.67 15.96 9.89
CA GLU A 26 -3.45 16.21 8.69
C GLU A 26 -2.61 15.71 7.50
N LEU A 27 -2.88 14.48 7.08
CA LEU A 27 -2.20 13.92 5.92
C LEU A 27 -2.59 14.75 4.71
N PRO A 28 -1.64 15.36 4.01
CA PRO A 28 -1.94 16.05 2.78
C PRO A 28 -2.53 15.05 1.80
N LEU A 29 -3.82 15.23 1.47
CA LEU A 29 -4.50 14.43 0.47
C LEU A 29 -3.80 14.66 -0.88
N THR A 30 -2.98 13.71 -1.28
CA THR A 30 -2.32 13.73 -2.58
C THR A 30 -3.27 13.17 -3.62
N PHE A 31 -3.96 14.04 -4.34
CA PHE A 31 -4.82 13.62 -5.44
C PHE A 31 -3.99 13.44 -6.72
N SER A 32 -4.23 12.34 -7.42
CA SER A 32 -3.75 12.19 -8.79
C SER A 32 -4.62 13.04 -9.71
N LEU A 33 -4.00 13.89 -10.51
CA LEU A 33 -4.70 14.74 -11.49
C LEU A 33 -4.82 14.09 -12.87
N THR A 34 -4.18 12.94 -13.07
CA THR A 34 -4.11 12.26 -14.36
C THR A 34 -4.54 10.80 -14.21
N ILE A 35 -5.37 10.33 -15.12
CA ILE A 35 -5.81 8.93 -15.19
C ILE A 35 -4.57 8.02 -15.38
N ASN A 36 -4.59 6.86 -14.74
CA ASN A 36 -3.53 5.84 -14.75
C ASN A 36 -2.18 6.31 -14.18
N PHE A 37 -2.13 7.50 -13.58
CA PHE A 37 -0.87 7.98 -13.02
C PHE A 37 -0.46 7.23 -11.76
N LYS A 38 -1.41 6.94 -10.86
CA LYS A 38 -1.11 6.35 -9.55
C LYS A 38 -1.99 5.13 -9.27
N TRP A 39 -1.33 4.00 -9.13
CA TRP A 39 -1.96 2.73 -8.75
C TRP A 39 -1.47 2.26 -7.38
N MET A 40 -2.37 1.76 -6.57
CA MET A 40 -2.07 1.15 -5.28
C MET A 40 -2.20 -0.36 -5.40
N VAL A 41 -1.26 -1.10 -4.80
CA VAL A 41 -1.22 -2.57 -4.80
C VAL A 41 -1.38 -3.08 -3.39
N GLY A 42 -2.31 -4.00 -3.19
CA GLY A 42 -2.53 -4.71 -1.94
C GLY A 42 -2.65 -6.21 -2.16
N ILE A 43 -2.27 -6.99 -1.16
CA ILE A 43 -2.39 -8.45 -1.19
C ILE A 43 -3.16 -8.89 0.05
N VAL A 44 -4.27 -9.59 -0.17
CA VAL A 44 -5.12 -10.13 0.88
C VAL A 44 -4.94 -11.65 0.96
N ALA A 45 -4.71 -12.16 2.16
CA ALA A 45 -4.71 -13.60 2.41
C ALA A 45 -6.16 -14.07 2.55
N MET A 46 -6.52 -15.11 1.82
CA MET A 46 -7.87 -15.68 1.78
C MET A 46 -7.84 -17.14 2.25
N PRO A 47 -8.96 -17.69 2.73
CA PRO A 47 -9.10 -19.13 2.89
C PRO A 47 -8.81 -19.84 1.57
N THR A 48 -8.26 -21.06 1.66
CA THR A 48 -7.89 -21.81 0.44
C THR A 48 -9.13 -22.09 -0.40
N GLY A 49 -9.15 -21.52 -1.59
CA GLY A 49 -10.24 -21.67 -2.56
C GLY A 49 -9.94 -22.70 -3.66
N ILE A 50 -10.76 -22.67 -4.69
CA ILE A 50 -10.66 -23.54 -5.87
C ILE A 50 -9.27 -23.38 -6.51
N GLY A 51 -8.62 -24.50 -6.83
CA GLY A 51 -7.30 -24.51 -7.43
C GLY A 51 -6.17 -24.09 -6.47
N GLN A 52 -6.37 -24.27 -5.15
CA GLN A 52 -5.38 -23.94 -4.10
C GLN A 52 -4.97 -22.46 -4.07
N LYS A 53 -5.82 -21.57 -4.51
CA LYS A 53 -5.59 -20.13 -4.45
C LYS A 53 -5.81 -19.64 -3.01
N LYS A 54 -4.83 -18.92 -2.46
CA LYS A 54 -4.80 -18.46 -1.07
C LYS A 54 -4.65 -16.94 -0.93
N TYR A 55 -4.31 -16.26 -2.01
CA TYR A 55 -4.05 -14.83 -2.01
C TYR A 55 -4.87 -14.16 -3.12
N LEU A 56 -5.34 -12.98 -2.82
CA LEU A 56 -5.95 -12.09 -3.78
C LEU A 56 -5.05 -10.86 -3.89
N VAL A 57 -4.44 -10.65 -5.05
CA VAL A 57 -3.77 -9.40 -5.36
C VAL A 57 -4.78 -8.45 -5.97
N LEU A 58 -4.81 -7.23 -5.49
CA LEU A 58 -5.67 -6.16 -5.97
C LEU A 58 -4.82 -4.96 -6.32
N THR A 59 -5.18 -4.28 -7.40
CA THR A 59 -4.67 -2.96 -7.72
C THR A 59 -5.82 -2.01 -7.90
N ARG A 60 -5.67 -0.78 -7.41
CA ARG A 60 -6.68 0.27 -7.51
C ARG A 60 -6.06 1.54 -8.04
N GLU A 61 -6.70 2.13 -9.04
CA GLU A 61 -6.33 3.43 -9.59
C GLU A 61 -6.87 4.55 -8.69
N ASP A 62 -6.05 5.57 -8.42
CA ASP A 62 -6.33 6.60 -7.40
C ASP A 62 -7.47 7.56 -7.81
N LEU A 63 -7.59 7.89 -9.08
CA LEU A 63 -8.56 8.87 -9.58
C LEU A 63 -9.92 8.23 -9.91
N THR A 64 -9.91 7.18 -10.71
CA THR A 64 -11.13 6.55 -11.23
C THR A 64 -11.69 5.47 -10.31
N ASN A 65 -10.90 5.04 -9.31
CA ASN A 65 -11.20 3.89 -8.47
C ASN A 65 -11.33 2.56 -9.22
N GLN A 66 -10.78 2.48 -10.43
CA GLN A 66 -10.77 1.24 -11.19
C GLN A 66 -9.94 0.19 -10.46
N ILE A 67 -10.43 -1.04 -10.44
CA ILE A 67 -9.82 -2.15 -9.71
C ILE A 67 -9.50 -3.26 -10.70
N GLU A 68 -8.27 -3.78 -10.62
CA GLU A 68 -7.85 -5.02 -11.25
C GLU A 68 -7.40 -6.00 -10.16
N GLY A 69 -7.67 -7.28 -10.38
CA GLY A 69 -7.34 -8.27 -9.36
C GLY A 69 -7.17 -9.66 -9.92
N ARG A 70 -6.34 -10.45 -9.23
CA ARG A 70 -6.08 -11.84 -9.58
C ARG A 70 -5.92 -12.70 -8.34
N ALA A 71 -6.53 -13.89 -8.35
CA ALA A 71 -6.34 -14.87 -7.29
C ALA A 71 -5.07 -15.70 -7.54
N LEU A 72 -4.19 -15.76 -6.55
CA LEU A 72 -2.87 -16.39 -6.62
C LEU A 72 -2.75 -17.58 -5.66
N ARG A 73 -1.93 -18.57 -6.04
CA ARG A 73 -1.55 -19.69 -5.17
C ARG A 73 -0.41 -19.31 -4.22
N ARG A 74 0.50 -18.46 -4.66
CA ARG A 74 1.69 -17.99 -3.95
C ARG A 74 1.86 -16.50 -4.15
N LYS A 75 2.43 -15.82 -3.17
CA LYS A 75 2.72 -14.39 -3.22
C LYS A 75 4.24 -14.16 -3.38
N THR A 76 4.79 -14.59 -4.50
CA THR A 76 6.21 -14.36 -4.83
C THR A 76 6.36 -13.11 -5.68
N SER A 77 7.53 -12.47 -5.62
CA SER A 77 7.85 -11.29 -6.41
C SER A 77 7.61 -11.52 -7.90
N SER A 78 8.08 -12.64 -8.46
CA SER A 78 7.93 -12.98 -9.87
C SER A 78 6.46 -13.06 -10.31
N ILE A 79 5.59 -13.70 -9.51
CA ILE A 79 4.16 -13.80 -9.80
C ILE A 79 3.48 -12.42 -9.76
N LEU A 80 3.88 -11.57 -8.81
CA LEU A 80 3.36 -10.21 -8.72
C LEU A 80 3.85 -9.33 -9.86
N CYS A 81 5.11 -9.43 -10.23
CA CYS A 81 5.67 -8.76 -11.40
C CYS A 81 4.92 -9.16 -12.68
N GLN A 82 4.67 -10.45 -12.87
CA GLN A 82 3.89 -10.94 -14.01
C GLN A 82 2.46 -10.38 -14.00
N PHE A 83 1.79 -10.36 -12.85
CA PHE A 83 0.45 -9.77 -12.71
C PHE A 83 0.45 -8.29 -13.09
N LEU A 84 1.38 -7.50 -12.55
CA LEU A 84 1.49 -6.07 -12.84
C LEU A 84 1.78 -5.81 -14.33
N LEU A 85 2.64 -6.63 -14.92
CA LEU A 85 2.98 -6.52 -16.33
C LEU A 85 1.75 -6.77 -17.21
N GLU A 86 1.03 -7.85 -16.96
CA GLU A 86 -0.12 -8.27 -17.78
C GLU A 86 -1.35 -7.38 -17.56
N GLU A 87 -1.71 -7.08 -16.30
CA GLU A 87 -2.96 -6.38 -16.00
C GLU A 87 -2.81 -4.87 -15.95
N LEU A 88 -1.62 -4.34 -15.65
CA LEU A 88 -1.42 -2.90 -15.61
C LEU A 88 -0.67 -2.39 -16.84
N PHE A 89 0.59 -2.83 -17.03
CA PHE A 89 1.47 -2.18 -18.00
C PHE A 89 1.04 -2.44 -19.43
N TYR A 90 0.60 -3.66 -19.76
CA TYR A 90 0.14 -3.98 -21.11
C TYR A 90 -1.28 -3.48 -21.40
N ARG A 91 -2.15 -3.37 -20.39
CA ARG A 91 -3.52 -2.91 -20.59
C ARG A 91 -3.65 -1.40 -20.60
N TYR A 92 -2.95 -0.71 -19.73
CA TYR A 92 -3.08 0.74 -19.54
C TYR A 92 -1.95 1.55 -20.14
N GLY A 93 -0.84 0.93 -20.52
CA GLY A 93 0.28 1.56 -21.21
C GLY A 93 1.08 2.52 -20.32
N SER A 94 0.58 3.72 -20.11
CA SER A 94 1.28 4.74 -19.33
C SER A 94 0.86 4.74 -17.87
N VAL A 95 1.52 3.91 -17.05
CA VAL A 95 1.43 3.96 -15.60
C VAL A 95 2.54 4.85 -15.07
N GLY A 96 2.21 5.88 -14.29
CA GLY A 96 3.22 6.81 -13.77
C GLY A 96 3.93 6.29 -12.53
N GLN A 97 3.14 5.73 -11.59
CA GLN A 97 3.65 5.28 -10.30
C GLN A 97 2.79 4.16 -9.72
N VAL A 98 3.43 3.23 -9.04
CA VAL A 98 2.78 2.17 -8.26
C VAL A 98 3.20 2.30 -6.80
N LEU A 99 2.21 2.32 -5.90
CA LEU A 99 2.39 2.28 -4.45
C LEU A 99 2.17 0.85 -3.97
N SER A 100 3.08 0.36 -3.14
CA SER A 100 2.96 -0.94 -2.48
C SER A 100 3.53 -0.87 -1.08
N ASP A 101 3.18 -1.82 -0.22
CA ASP A 101 3.90 -2.06 1.01
C ASP A 101 5.35 -2.55 0.72
N GLN A 102 6.16 -2.68 1.77
CA GLN A 102 7.55 -3.15 1.65
C GLN A 102 7.66 -4.68 1.51
N GLY A 103 6.60 -5.35 1.13
CA GLY A 103 6.57 -6.79 0.97
C GLY A 103 7.30 -7.31 -0.26
N GLU A 104 6.63 -8.12 -1.03
CA GLU A 104 7.19 -8.89 -2.14
C GLU A 104 7.72 -8.01 -3.30
N LEU A 105 7.22 -6.77 -3.44
CA LEU A 105 7.69 -5.83 -4.48
C LEU A 105 8.97 -5.06 -4.10
N ASN A 106 9.56 -5.32 -2.93
CA ASN A 106 10.86 -4.75 -2.57
C ASN A 106 12.05 -5.57 -3.10
N SER A 107 11.84 -6.52 -3.99
CA SER A 107 12.89 -7.34 -4.60
C SER A 107 13.59 -6.60 -5.73
N ASP A 108 14.81 -7.04 -6.06
CA ASP A 108 15.57 -6.47 -7.17
C ASP A 108 14.90 -6.76 -8.51
N GLU A 109 14.30 -7.95 -8.68
CA GLU A 109 13.50 -8.31 -9.85
C GLU A 109 12.35 -7.31 -10.10
N ALA A 110 11.63 -6.92 -9.05
CA ALA A 110 10.58 -5.93 -9.16
C ALA A 110 11.13 -4.55 -9.54
N LYS A 111 12.20 -4.10 -8.88
CA LYS A 111 12.84 -2.83 -9.19
C LYS A 111 13.31 -2.73 -10.64
N GLU A 112 13.93 -3.78 -11.16
CA GLU A 112 14.35 -3.86 -12.58
C GLU A 112 13.14 -3.76 -13.53
N LEU A 113 12.04 -4.47 -13.24
CA LEU A 113 10.81 -4.39 -14.01
C LEU A 113 10.28 -2.95 -14.09
N PHE A 114 10.19 -2.27 -12.94
CA PHE A 114 9.69 -0.91 -12.87
C PHE A 114 10.58 0.09 -13.62
N VAL A 115 11.89 -0.04 -13.49
CA VAL A 115 12.87 0.79 -14.23
C VAL A 115 12.74 0.56 -15.72
N LYS A 116 12.64 -0.70 -16.18
CA LYS A 116 12.49 -1.07 -17.59
C LYS A 116 11.25 -0.44 -18.23
N HIS A 117 10.17 -0.33 -17.49
CA HIS A 117 8.91 0.25 -17.97
C HIS A 117 8.75 1.75 -17.69
N GLY A 118 9.75 2.39 -17.06
CA GLY A 118 9.71 3.81 -16.72
C GLY A 118 8.67 4.16 -15.65
N VAL A 119 8.25 3.18 -14.84
CA VAL A 119 7.24 3.33 -13.78
C VAL A 119 7.92 3.55 -12.43
N ARG A 120 7.46 4.50 -11.65
CA ARG A 120 7.99 4.73 -10.30
C ARG A 120 7.38 3.75 -9.30
N LEU A 121 8.20 2.90 -8.69
CA LEU A 121 7.79 2.11 -7.54
C LEU A 121 8.00 2.93 -6.25
N LYS A 122 6.93 3.15 -5.50
CA LYS A 122 6.98 3.81 -4.18
C LYS A 122 6.56 2.81 -3.12
N LEU A 123 7.52 2.42 -2.28
CA LEU A 123 7.26 1.56 -1.14
C LEU A 123 6.81 2.40 0.05
N ILE A 124 5.69 2.03 0.65
CA ILE A 124 5.12 2.69 1.80
C ILE A 124 5.83 2.18 3.05
N THR A 125 6.21 3.07 3.94
CA THR A 125 6.82 2.70 5.22
C THR A 125 5.79 2.10 6.16
N THR A 126 6.21 1.16 7.00
CA THR A 126 5.36 0.40 7.95
C THR A 126 4.58 1.28 8.94
N TYR A 127 4.96 2.55 9.06
CA TYR A 127 4.34 3.52 9.99
C TYR A 127 3.32 4.46 9.35
N ASN A 128 3.00 4.28 8.06
CA ASN A 128 2.01 5.11 7.38
C ASN A 128 0.98 4.27 6.59
N PRO A 129 0.15 3.47 7.29
CA PRO A 129 -0.87 2.64 6.65
C PRO A 129 -1.92 3.47 5.92
N GLU A 130 -2.17 4.71 6.35
CA GLU A 130 -3.17 5.58 5.74
C GLU A 130 -2.84 5.97 4.29
N ALA A 131 -1.55 5.92 3.90
CA ALA A 131 -1.15 6.13 2.51
C ALA A 131 -1.69 5.07 1.55
N ASN A 132 -2.06 3.89 2.05
CA ASN A 132 -2.63 2.78 1.28
C ASN A 132 -4.11 2.52 1.64
N GLY A 133 -4.68 3.30 2.54
CA GLY A 133 -6.03 3.11 3.09
C GLY A 133 -7.17 3.10 2.08
N LYS A 134 -6.91 3.48 0.82
CA LYS A 134 -7.90 3.36 -0.25
C LYS A 134 -8.04 1.93 -0.80
N ILE A 135 -7.10 1.03 -0.51
CA ILE A 135 -7.14 -0.36 -0.99
C ILE A 135 -7.53 -1.36 0.11
N GLU A 136 -7.39 -0.96 1.37
CA GLU A 136 -7.86 -1.70 2.54
C GLU A 136 -9.35 -1.45 2.79
#